data_eb0561446ccd4ddcfb0b4027f355d03c
#
_entry.id   eb0561446ccd4ddcfb0b4027f355d03c
#
_cell.length_a   1.000
_cell.length_b   1.000
_cell.length_c   1.000
_cell.angle_alpha   90.00
_cell.angle_beta   90.00
_cell.angle_gamma   90.00
#
_symmetry.space_group_name_H-M   'P 1'
#
loop_
_entity.id
_entity.type
_entity.pdbx_description
1 polymer ?
#
loop_
_entity_poly.entity_id
_entity_poly.type
_entity_poly.pdbx_seq_one_letter_code
_entity_poly.pdbx_strand_id
1 'polypeptide(L)'
;MVKLRTEIKWNVYWKLKATWNFYRKNSRIFEEVECLKCWYKHYVDRPNLLRWGAWCRKCAHMKHWMFDTRFYKIYKWLKSRCNWEYNPAYKDYGWRWIKCERDSFEEFKNDMYESYLEHIKEYWEKDTSIDRIDVNGNYCKDNCRWATNVEQANNKQKKVWVWQFARDTWIPRNRVVYRYYYRWLSLEQIKEKFMTI
;
A
#
# COMPACT_ATOMS: atom_id res chain seq x y z
N MET A 1 22.63 42.05 -16.30
CA MET A 1 22.14 42.62 -15.05
C MET A 1 21.70 41.51 -14.11
N VAL A 2 22.44 41.27 -13.01
CA VAL A 2 22.08 40.29 -11.98
C VAL A 2 20.96 40.90 -11.16
N LYS A 3 19.73 40.43 -11.31
CA LYS A 3 18.63 40.88 -10.44
C LYS A 3 19.01 40.68 -8.99
N LEU A 4 18.96 41.80 -8.24
CA LEU A 4 19.36 41.85 -6.84
C LEU A 4 18.58 40.81 -6.00
N ARG A 5 19.29 40.21 -5.07
CA ARG A 5 18.84 39.17 -4.14
C ARG A 5 17.56 39.53 -3.34
N THR A 6 17.26 40.83 -3.24
CA THR A 6 16.09 41.38 -2.55
C THR A 6 14.77 41.15 -3.26
N GLU A 7 14.75 41.01 -4.60
CA GLU A 7 13.51 40.86 -5.35
C GLU A 7 12.93 39.42 -5.27
N ILE A 8 13.76 38.43 -4.89
CA ILE A 8 13.33 37.02 -4.82
C ILE A 8 12.62 36.73 -3.49
N LYS A 9 12.86 37.52 -2.45
CA LYS A 9 12.39 37.24 -1.07
C LYS A 9 10.89 37.29 -0.88
N TRP A 10 10.18 38.10 -1.66
CA TRP A 10 8.74 38.34 -1.51
C TRP A 10 7.91 37.69 -2.60
N ASN A 11 8.56 37.03 -3.56
CA ASN A 11 7.85 36.42 -4.66
C ASN A 11 7.33 35.04 -4.26
N VAL A 12 6.02 34.94 -4.24
CA VAL A 12 5.30 33.67 -4.18
C VAL A 12 5.28 33.11 -5.61
N TYR A 13 6.08 32.09 -5.84
CA TYR A 13 6.10 31.34 -7.09
C TYR A 13 5.01 30.28 -7.06
N TRP A 14 3.86 30.55 -7.58
CA TRP A 14 2.68 29.72 -7.52
C TRP A 14 2.24 29.46 -6.07
N LYS A 15 2.57 28.32 -5.51
CA LYS A 15 2.28 27.91 -4.12
C LYS A 15 3.55 27.75 -3.29
N LEU A 16 4.67 28.29 -3.75
CA LEU A 16 5.96 28.23 -3.07
C LEU A 16 6.41 29.64 -2.67
N LYS A 17 6.84 29.78 -1.44
CA LYS A 17 7.43 30.99 -0.89
C LYS A 17 8.94 30.79 -0.74
N ALA A 18 9.76 31.61 -1.37
CA ALA A 18 11.21 31.56 -1.19
C ALA A 18 11.58 31.91 0.27
N THR A 19 12.55 31.19 0.83
CA THR A 19 13.16 31.47 2.11
C THR A 19 14.50 32.18 1.91
N TRP A 20 15.22 32.48 2.99
CA TRP A 20 16.53 33.14 2.91
C TRP A 20 17.68 32.17 2.65
N ASN A 21 17.43 30.85 2.67
CA ASN A 21 18.44 29.83 2.55
C ASN A 21 18.69 29.45 1.09
N PHE A 22 19.95 29.34 0.73
CA PHE A 22 20.37 28.83 -0.58
C PHE A 22 21.73 28.14 -0.47
N TYR A 23 22.03 27.30 -1.43
CA TYR A 23 23.36 26.75 -1.62
C TYR A 23 23.79 26.75 -3.09
N ARG A 24 25.08 26.62 -3.34
CA ARG A 24 25.65 26.53 -4.70
C ARG A 24 26.18 25.12 -4.92
N LYS A 25 25.88 24.55 -6.09
CA LYS A 25 26.43 23.25 -6.53
C LYS A 25 26.61 23.30 -8.03
N ASN A 26 27.82 22.97 -8.52
CA ASN A 26 28.13 22.92 -9.98
C ASN A 26 27.68 24.20 -10.71
N SER A 27 28.10 25.36 -10.25
CA SER A 27 27.74 26.69 -10.81
C SER A 27 26.24 27.04 -10.79
N ARG A 28 25.39 26.19 -10.19
CA ARG A 28 23.94 26.45 -10.02
C ARG A 28 23.62 26.89 -8.60
N ILE A 29 22.62 27.75 -8.49
CA ILE A 29 22.09 28.21 -7.22
C ILE A 29 20.78 27.51 -6.95
N PHE A 30 20.65 26.88 -5.80
CA PHE A 30 19.45 26.23 -5.32
C PHE A 30 18.88 27.06 -4.18
N GLU A 31 17.66 27.54 -4.35
CA GLU A 31 16.92 28.31 -3.35
C GLU A 31 16.03 27.39 -2.52
N GLU A 32 16.05 27.55 -1.21
CA GLU A 32 15.07 26.91 -0.36
C GLU A 32 13.71 27.58 -0.52
N VAL A 33 12.70 26.78 -0.75
CA VAL A 33 11.31 27.23 -0.88
C VAL A 33 10.41 26.46 0.09
N GLU A 34 9.43 27.16 0.62
CA GLU A 34 8.40 26.61 1.48
C GLU A 34 7.07 26.56 0.76
N CYS A 35 6.41 25.40 0.80
CA CYS A 35 5.10 25.23 0.18
C CYS A 35 4.01 25.85 1.04
N LEU A 36 3.23 26.77 0.50
CA LEU A 36 2.11 27.41 1.19
C LEU A 36 0.93 26.47 1.48
N LYS A 37 0.89 25.30 0.85
CA LYS A 37 -0.16 24.31 1.08
C LYS A 37 0.17 23.28 2.15
N CYS A 38 1.43 22.79 2.20
CA CYS A 38 1.81 21.67 3.06
C CYS A 38 3.02 21.99 3.96
N TRP A 39 3.51 23.24 3.93
CA TRP A 39 4.64 23.75 4.72
C TRP A 39 5.96 22.98 4.53
N TYR A 40 6.03 22.10 3.53
CA TYR A 40 7.23 21.34 3.20
C TYR A 40 8.29 22.24 2.58
N LYS A 41 9.50 22.23 3.15
CA LYS A 41 10.66 22.97 2.64
C LYS A 41 11.52 22.07 1.76
N HIS A 42 11.96 22.58 0.62
CA HIS A 42 12.87 21.89 -0.27
C HIS A 42 13.63 22.87 -1.14
N TYR A 43 14.70 22.40 -1.76
CA TYR A 43 15.54 23.22 -2.61
C TYR A 43 15.15 23.06 -4.08
N VAL A 44 15.06 24.19 -4.78
CA VAL A 44 14.74 24.27 -6.21
C VAL A 44 15.83 25.05 -6.93
N ASP A 45 16.25 24.59 -8.10
CA ASP A 45 17.20 25.30 -8.95
C ASP A 45 16.60 26.67 -9.34
N ARG A 46 17.35 27.73 -9.12
CA ARG A 46 16.90 29.12 -9.31
C ARG A 46 16.34 29.42 -10.71
N PRO A 47 16.95 28.99 -11.82
CA PRO A 47 16.37 29.14 -13.14
C PRO A 47 14.98 28.50 -13.29
N ASN A 48 14.79 27.31 -12.71
CA ASN A 48 13.51 26.63 -12.75
C ASN A 48 12.44 27.33 -11.91
N LEU A 49 12.82 27.86 -10.74
CA LEU A 49 11.94 28.65 -9.91
C LEU A 49 11.46 29.92 -10.62
N LEU A 50 12.35 30.61 -11.33
CA LEU A 50 12.05 31.87 -12.01
C LEU A 50 11.27 31.70 -13.33
N ARG A 51 11.48 30.59 -14.05
CA ARG A 51 10.92 30.36 -15.40
C ARG A 51 9.54 29.73 -15.39
N TRP A 52 9.33 28.72 -14.53
CA TRP A 52 8.16 27.84 -14.64
C TRP A 52 7.30 27.79 -13.38
N GLY A 53 7.71 28.44 -12.28
CA GLY A 53 7.11 28.18 -10.97
C GLY A 53 7.28 26.70 -10.61
N ALA A 54 8.14 26.42 -9.64
CA ALA A 54 8.38 25.05 -9.25
C ALA A 54 7.19 24.49 -8.45
N TRP A 55 6.90 23.23 -8.68
CA TRP A 55 5.90 22.52 -7.90
C TRP A 55 6.51 22.01 -6.60
N CYS A 56 5.75 22.07 -5.52
CA CYS A 56 6.12 21.37 -4.31
C CYS A 56 6.23 19.87 -4.59
N ARG A 57 7.41 19.28 -4.40
CA ARG A 57 7.64 17.84 -4.61
C ARG A 57 6.64 16.97 -3.84
N LYS A 58 6.34 17.34 -2.59
CA LYS A 58 5.36 16.63 -1.78
C LYS A 58 3.94 16.76 -2.35
N CYS A 59 3.51 17.99 -2.68
CA CYS A 59 2.18 18.22 -3.25
C CYS A 59 2.01 17.65 -4.66
N ALA A 60 3.05 17.61 -5.48
CA ALA A 60 3.00 17.04 -6.84
C ALA A 60 2.65 15.54 -6.82
N HIS A 61 3.04 14.84 -5.76
CA HIS A 61 2.70 13.43 -5.56
C HIS A 61 1.42 13.23 -4.73
N MET A 62 0.91 14.27 -4.07
CA MET A 62 -0.31 14.20 -3.27
C MET A 62 -1.54 14.30 -4.16
N LYS A 63 -2.13 13.16 -4.51
CA LYS A 63 -3.41 13.10 -5.22
C LYS A 63 -4.59 13.53 -4.36
N HIS A 64 -4.48 13.38 -3.03
CA HIS A 64 -5.51 13.72 -2.05
C HIS A 64 -4.86 13.98 -0.66
N TRP A 65 -5.62 14.59 0.26
CA TRP A 65 -5.14 15.01 1.59
C TRP A 65 -4.65 13.84 2.50
N MET A 66 -5.13 12.60 2.24
CA MET A 66 -4.75 11.41 3.02
C MET A 66 -3.49 10.70 2.51
N PHE A 67 -2.80 11.24 1.50
CA PHE A 67 -1.69 10.56 0.80
C PHE A 67 -0.61 9.97 1.73
N ASP A 68 -0.25 10.66 2.81
CA ASP A 68 0.80 10.23 3.76
C ASP A 68 0.24 9.45 4.96
N THR A 69 -1.07 9.31 5.09
CA THR A 69 -1.69 8.63 6.22
C THR A 69 -1.43 7.12 6.20
N ARG A 70 -1.43 6.48 7.37
CA ARG A 70 -1.35 5.04 7.49
C ARG A 70 -2.51 4.33 6.77
N PHE A 71 -3.72 4.88 6.88
CA PHE A 71 -4.91 4.38 6.18
C PHE A 71 -4.69 4.27 4.66
N TYR A 72 -4.16 5.33 4.04
CA TYR A 72 -3.84 5.30 2.60
C TYR A 72 -2.72 4.30 2.26
N LYS A 73 -1.69 4.20 3.10
CA LYS A 73 -0.61 3.22 2.92
C LYS A 73 -1.13 1.79 2.97
N ILE A 74 -2.07 1.48 3.88
CA ILE A 74 -2.73 0.17 3.94
C ILE A 74 -3.44 -0.13 2.62
N TYR A 75 -4.23 0.81 2.07
CA TYR A 75 -4.86 0.65 0.76
C TYR A 75 -3.85 0.39 -0.36
N LYS A 76 -2.76 1.16 -0.40
CA LYS A 76 -1.69 0.98 -1.39
C LYS A 76 -1.03 -0.39 -1.31
N TRP A 77 -0.75 -0.87 -0.11
CA TRP A 77 -0.19 -2.20 0.10
C TRP A 77 -1.16 -3.31 -0.30
N LEU A 78 -2.45 -3.13 0.00
CA LEU A 78 -3.49 -4.06 -0.41
C LEU A 78 -3.55 -4.19 -1.93
N LYS A 79 -3.64 -3.07 -2.65
CA LYS A 79 -3.61 -3.07 -4.13
C LYS A 79 -2.32 -3.67 -4.69
N SER A 80 -1.17 -3.33 -4.10
CA SER A 80 0.13 -3.83 -4.55
C SER A 80 0.25 -5.34 -4.45
N ARG A 81 -0.12 -5.96 -3.32
CA ARG A 81 -0.03 -7.41 -3.15
C ARG A 81 -1.04 -8.20 -3.98
N CYS A 82 -2.15 -7.59 -4.38
CA CYS A 82 -3.12 -8.23 -5.25
C CYS A 82 -2.80 -8.11 -6.75
N ASN A 83 -2.16 -6.99 -7.18
CA ASN A 83 -2.08 -6.64 -8.58
C ASN A 83 -0.65 -6.56 -9.12
N TRP A 84 0.37 -6.52 -8.28
CA TRP A 84 1.75 -6.29 -8.73
C TRP A 84 2.61 -7.54 -8.55
N GLU A 85 2.94 -8.19 -9.64
CA GLU A 85 3.68 -9.47 -9.69
C GLU A 85 5.07 -9.42 -9.05
N TYR A 86 5.73 -8.25 -9.07
CA TYR A 86 7.03 -8.07 -8.41
C TYR A 86 6.93 -7.87 -6.89
N ASN A 87 5.72 -7.76 -6.32
CA ASN A 87 5.56 -7.70 -4.88
C ASN A 87 5.84 -9.09 -4.28
N PRO A 88 6.75 -9.22 -3.29
CA PRO A 88 7.05 -10.51 -2.67
C PRO A 88 5.83 -11.25 -2.10
N ALA A 89 4.80 -10.50 -1.69
CA ALA A 89 3.56 -11.07 -1.17
C ALA A 89 2.57 -11.49 -2.28
N TYR A 90 2.81 -11.13 -3.57
CA TYR A 90 1.89 -11.45 -4.67
C TYR A 90 1.56 -12.95 -4.77
N LYS A 91 2.52 -13.83 -4.48
CA LYS A 91 2.34 -15.29 -4.43
C LYS A 91 1.27 -15.76 -3.45
N ASP A 92 1.06 -15.00 -2.37
CA ASP A 92 0.10 -15.33 -1.32
C ASP A 92 -1.27 -14.66 -1.55
N TYR A 93 -1.39 -13.76 -2.53
CA TYR A 93 -2.58 -12.98 -2.83
C TYR A 93 -2.95 -13.00 -4.33
N GLY A 94 -2.38 -12.16 -5.17
CA GLY A 94 -2.75 -12.03 -6.58
C GLY A 94 -2.59 -13.33 -7.36
N TRP A 95 -1.55 -14.09 -7.09
CA TRP A 95 -1.35 -15.41 -7.69
C TRP A 95 -2.43 -16.44 -7.28
N ARG A 96 -3.05 -16.23 -6.12
CA ARG A 96 -4.20 -17.04 -5.66
C ARG A 96 -5.54 -16.48 -6.13
N TRP A 97 -5.54 -15.55 -7.09
CA TRP A 97 -6.72 -14.88 -7.62
C TRP A 97 -7.46 -13.98 -6.60
N ILE A 98 -6.82 -13.66 -5.48
CA ILE A 98 -7.36 -12.76 -4.49
C ILE A 98 -7.25 -11.33 -5.02
N LYS A 99 -8.38 -10.68 -5.18
CA LYS A 99 -8.50 -9.33 -5.74
C LYS A 99 -8.92 -8.32 -4.67
N CYS A 100 -8.63 -7.06 -4.94
CA CYS A 100 -9.28 -5.94 -4.27
C CYS A 100 -10.42 -5.46 -5.16
N GLU A 101 -11.65 -5.66 -4.72
CA GLU A 101 -12.86 -5.33 -5.49
C GLU A 101 -13.15 -3.82 -5.55
N ARG A 102 -12.47 -3.02 -4.73
CA ARG A 102 -12.57 -1.56 -4.77
C ARG A 102 -11.61 -0.99 -5.80
N ASP A 103 -12.12 -0.32 -6.79
CA ASP A 103 -11.31 0.23 -7.88
C ASP A 103 -10.56 1.49 -7.49
N SER A 104 -11.15 2.32 -6.64
CA SER A 104 -10.61 3.60 -6.22
C SER A 104 -10.30 3.68 -4.72
N PHE A 105 -9.47 4.65 -4.35
CA PHE A 105 -9.25 4.97 -2.94
C PHE A 105 -10.49 5.57 -2.27
N GLU A 106 -11.29 6.29 -3.01
CA GLU A 106 -12.52 6.90 -2.47
C GLU A 106 -13.54 5.82 -2.07
N GLU A 107 -13.71 4.77 -2.87
CA GLU A 107 -14.55 3.62 -2.49
C GLU A 107 -14.02 2.93 -1.23
N PHE A 108 -12.70 2.65 -1.18
CA PHE A 108 -12.09 2.07 0.01
C PHE A 108 -12.30 2.94 1.25
N LYS A 109 -12.17 4.26 1.10
CA LYS A 109 -12.39 5.22 2.18
C LYS A 109 -13.84 5.22 2.65
N ASN A 110 -14.78 5.27 1.73
CA ASN A 110 -16.21 5.29 2.08
C ASN A 110 -16.63 4.02 2.82
N ASP A 111 -16.06 2.87 2.47
CA ASP A 111 -16.37 1.59 3.10
C ASP A 111 -15.69 1.37 4.45
N MET A 112 -14.45 1.84 4.61
CA MET A 112 -13.56 1.35 5.66
C MET A 112 -13.06 2.44 6.63
N TYR A 113 -13.25 3.73 6.31
CA TYR A 113 -12.60 4.79 7.08
C TYR A 113 -13.26 5.02 8.45
N GLU A 114 -14.58 4.95 8.53
CA GLU A 114 -15.31 5.15 9.78
C GLU A 114 -14.95 4.04 10.79
N SER A 115 -15.06 2.80 10.37
CA SER A 115 -14.66 1.64 11.20
C SER A 115 -13.16 1.64 11.54
N TYR A 116 -12.30 2.22 10.66
CA TYR A 116 -10.89 2.44 11.00
C TYR A 116 -10.72 3.41 12.15
N LEU A 117 -11.45 4.53 12.12
CA LEU A 117 -11.39 5.53 13.20
C LEU A 117 -11.91 4.97 14.52
N GLU A 118 -12.93 4.12 14.50
CA GLU A 118 -13.42 3.42 15.69
C GLU A 118 -12.37 2.46 16.24
N HIS A 119 -11.79 1.65 15.38
CA HIS A 119 -10.78 0.68 15.79
C HIS A 119 -9.52 1.33 16.39
N ILE A 120 -9.03 2.45 15.82
CA ILE A 120 -7.86 3.14 16.36
C ILE A 120 -8.13 3.91 17.67
N LYS A 121 -9.39 4.16 18.04
CA LYS A 121 -9.74 4.70 19.37
C LYS A 121 -9.56 3.66 20.46
N GLU A 122 -9.82 2.39 20.16
CA GLU A 122 -9.71 1.27 21.08
C GLU A 122 -8.29 0.68 21.07
N TYR A 123 -7.67 0.57 19.90
CA TYR A 123 -6.33 0.01 19.71
C TYR A 123 -5.41 1.06 19.10
N TRP A 124 -4.11 0.93 19.30
CA TRP A 124 -3.13 1.85 18.70
C TRP A 124 -3.16 1.77 17.17
N GLU A 125 -3.04 2.91 16.50
CA GLU A 125 -3.00 2.99 15.03
C GLU A 125 -1.95 2.04 14.41
N LYS A 126 -0.79 1.87 15.07
CA LYS A 126 0.27 0.95 14.63
C LYS A 126 -0.13 -0.53 14.69
N ASP A 127 -1.05 -0.90 15.59
CA ASP A 127 -1.54 -2.27 15.72
C ASP A 127 -2.78 -2.54 14.88
N THR A 128 -3.33 -1.51 14.24
CA THR A 128 -4.48 -1.62 13.35
C THR A 128 -4.03 -2.02 11.95
N SER A 129 -4.55 -3.12 11.45
CA SER A 129 -4.31 -3.61 10.08
C SER A 129 -5.60 -4.15 9.46
N ILE A 130 -5.66 -4.16 8.11
CA ILE A 130 -6.79 -4.76 7.41
C ILE A 130 -6.63 -6.27 7.36
N ASP A 131 -7.68 -6.98 7.73
CA ASP A 131 -7.75 -8.43 7.72
C ASP A 131 -8.95 -8.89 6.88
N ARG A 132 -8.90 -10.10 6.34
CA ARG A 132 -10.02 -10.74 5.65
C ARG A 132 -10.66 -11.75 6.59
N ILE A 133 -11.96 -11.72 6.72
CA ILE A 133 -12.72 -12.69 7.54
C ILE A 133 -12.49 -14.10 6.97
N ASP A 134 -12.75 -14.28 5.69
CA ASP A 134 -12.31 -15.47 4.94
C ASP A 134 -10.97 -15.18 4.23
N VAL A 135 -9.92 -15.85 4.66
CA VAL A 135 -8.55 -15.70 4.12
C VAL A 135 -8.42 -16.13 2.65
N ASN A 136 -9.38 -16.85 2.10
CA ASN A 136 -9.41 -17.29 0.71
C ASN A 136 -10.26 -16.36 -0.17
N GLY A 137 -11.11 -15.53 0.43
CA GLY A 137 -11.95 -14.57 -0.26
C GLY A 137 -11.22 -13.31 -0.69
N ASN A 138 -11.88 -12.49 -1.49
CA ASN A 138 -11.39 -11.20 -1.96
C ASN A 138 -11.41 -10.14 -0.86
N TYR A 139 -10.72 -9.02 -1.10
CA TYR A 139 -10.87 -7.80 -0.31
C TYR A 139 -12.12 -7.04 -0.80
N CYS A 140 -13.28 -7.40 -0.31
CA CYS A 140 -14.57 -6.73 -0.51
C CYS A 140 -15.08 -6.15 0.82
N LYS A 141 -16.20 -5.43 0.77
CA LYS A 141 -16.80 -4.79 1.95
C LYS A 141 -17.11 -5.81 3.04
N ASP A 142 -17.77 -6.90 2.67
CA ASP A 142 -18.27 -7.90 3.61
C ASP A 142 -17.18 -8.85 4.13
N ASN A 143 -16.04 -8.92 3.46
CA ASN A 143 -14.91 -9.79 3.83
C ASN A 143 -13.72 -9.02 4.43
N CYS A 144 -13.83 -7.73 4.67
CA CYS A 144 -12.78 -6.91 5.28
C CYS A 144 -13.18 -6.47 6.68
N ARG A 145 -12.22 -6.54 7.60
CA ARG A 145 -12.34 -5.96 8.94
C ARG A 145 -11.02 -5.32 9.37
N TRP A 146 -11.09 -4.45 10.35
CA TRP A 146 -9.88 -4.03 11.06
C TRP A 146 -9.58 -5.04 12.16
N ALA A 147 -8.30 -5.32 12.32
CA ALA A 147 -7.83 -6.32 13.28
C ALA A 147 -6.48 -5.90 13.86
N THR A 148 -6.25 -6.33 15.08
CA THR A 148 -4.94 -6.25 15.73
C THR A 148 -3.97 -7.26 15.13
N ASN A 149 -2.67 -7.08 15.37
CA ASN A 149 -1.66 -8.04 14.95
C ASN A 149 -1.89 -9.45 15.50
N VAL A 150 -2.44 -9.55 16.71
CA VAL A 150 -2.76 -10.84 17.37
C VAL A 150 -3.92 -11.52 16.65
N GLU A 151 -5.01 -10.79 16.39
CA GLU A 151 -6.17 -11.32 15.67
C GLU A 151 -5.78 -11.78 14.27
N GLN A 152 -5.01 -10.96 13.53
CA GLN A 152 -4.53 -11.32 12.20
C GLN A 152 -3.60 -12.55 12.23
N ALA A 153 -2.78 -12.70 13.27
CA ALA A 153 -1.94 -13.89 13.45
C ALA A 153 -2.79 -15.17 13.67
N ASN A 154 -3.91 -15.05 14.39
CA ASN A 154 -4.83 -16.15 14.63
C ASN A 154 -5.70 -16.50 13.41
N ASN A 155 -5.97 -15.51 12.55
CA ASN A 155 -6.75 -15.69 11.32
C ASN A 155 -5.90 -16.11 10.11
N LYS A 156 -4.66 -16.54 10.33
CA LYS A 156 -3.87 -17.12 9.25
C LYS A 156 -4.53 -18.41 8.79
N GLN A 157 -4.55 -18.59 7.45
CA GLN A 157 -4.88 -19.88 6.86
C GLN A 157 -4.10 -20.96 7.64
N LYS A 158 -4.80 -21.83 8.33
CA LYS A 158 -4.16 -23.03 8.89
C LYS A 158 -3.52 -23.70 7.68
N LYS A 159 -2.19 -23.73 7.62
CA LYS A 159 -1.49 -24.51 6.59
C LYS A 159 -2.02 -25.91 6.79
N VAL A 160 -2.94 -26.33 5.92
CA VAL A 160 -3.36 -27.72 5.91
C VAL A 160 -2.10 -28.47 5.57
N TRP A 161 -1.58 -29.16 6.56
CA TRP A 161 -0.36 -29.90 6.40
C TRP A 161 -0.64 -30.97 5.36
N VAL A 162 -0.11 -30.80 4.16
CA VAL A 162 -0.28 -31.75 3.05
C VAL A 162 0.08 -33.17 3.49
N TRP A 163 1.01 -33.31 4.43
CA TRP A 163 1.35 -34.59 5.02
C TRP A 163 0.28 -35.12 6.01
N GLN A 164 -0.44 -34.23 6.74
CA GLN A 164 -1.56 -34.60 7.59
C GLN A 164 -2.71 -35.14 6.72
N PHE A 165 -3.08 -34.38 5.68
CA PHE A 165 -4.09 -34.79 4.70
C PHE A 165 -3.71 -36.12 4.02
N ALA A 166 -2.45 -36.30 3.61
CA ALA A 166 -1.97 -37.55 3.03
C ALA A 166 -2.13 -38.75 3.98
N ARG A 167 -1.89 -38.53 5.29
CA ARG A 167 -2.07 -39.53 6.32
C ARG A 167 -3.54 -39.87 6.54
N ASP A 168 -4.38 -38.84 6.66
CA ASP A 168 -5.81 -39.02 6.94
C ASP A 168 -6.59 -39.65 5.77
N THR A 169 -6.09 -39.47 4.53
CA THR A 169 -6.72 -39.99 3.32
C THR A 169 -6.04 -41.22 2.77
N TRP A 170 -4.93 -41.69 3.35
CA TRP A 170 -4.11 -42.82 2.82
C TRP A 170 -3.56 -42.59 1.42
N ILE A 171 -3.63 -41.35 0.90
CA ILE A 171 -3.05 -41.00 -0.39
C ILE A 171 -1.54 -40.80 -0.24
N PRO A 172 -0.70 -41.43 -1.08
CA PRO A 172 0.75 -41.27 -1.00
C PRO A 172 1.16 -39.81 -1.02
N ARG A 173 2.00 -39.43 -0.05
CA ARG A 173 2.42 -38.04 0.19
C ARG A 173 2.96 -37.34 -1.06
N ASN A 174 3.80 -38.01 -1.85
CA ASN A 174 4.35 -37.47 -3.08
C ASN A 174 3.27 -37.12 -4.10
N ARG A 175 2.19 -37.90 -4.17
CA ARG A 175 1.05 -37.65 -5.06
C ARG A 175 0.22 -36.46 -4.59
N VAL A 176 0.02 -36.30 -3.28
CA VAL A 176 -0.67 -35.14 -2.71
C VAL A 176 0.16 -33.88 -2.93
N VAL A 177 1.46 -33.92 -2.55
CA VAL A 177 2.41 -32.80 -2.73
C VAL A 177 2.44 -32.34 -4.18
N TYR A 178 2.60 -33.28 -5.13
CA TYR A 178 2.67 -32.94 -6.54
C TYR A 178 1.39 -32.27 -7.04
N ARG A 179 0.21 -32.80 -6.70
CA ARG A 179 -1.06 -32.24 -7.16
C ARG A 179 -1.37 -30.89 -6.47
N TYR A 180 -1.07 -30.77 -5.21
CA TYR A 180 -1.30 -29.53 -4.45
C TYR A 180 -0.39 -28.39 -4.92
N TYR A 181 0.91 -28.63 -5.03
CA TYR A 181 1.88 -27.58 -5.33
C TYR A 181 2.17 -27.36 -6.82
N TYR A 182 2.05 -28.39 -7.65
CA TYR A 182 2.40 -28.29 -9.07
C TYR A 182 1.22 -28.37 -10.02
N ARG A 183 0.09 -28.95 -9.60
CA ARG A 183 -1.14 -29.00 -10.38
C ARG A 183 -2.24 -28.12 -9.82
N TRP A 184 -1.98 -27.41 -8.70
CA TRP A 184 -2.86 -26.42 -8.11
C TRP A 184 -4.26 -26.94 -7.76
N LEU A 185 -4.38 -28.23 -7.46
CA LEU A 185 -5.64 -28.82 -7.06
C LEU A 185 -5.89 -28.56 -5.57
N SER A 186 -7.13 -28.24 -5.20
CA SER A 186 -7.53 -28.22 -3.80
C SER A 186 -7.43 -29.62 -3.18
N LEU A 187 -7.35 -29.68 -1.85
CA LEU A 187 -7.30 -30.97 -1.16
C LEU A 187 -8.57 -31.78 -1.39
N GLU A 188 -9.73 -31.14 -1.55
CA GLU A 188 -11.01 -31.77 -1.91
C GLU A 188 -10.95 -32.36 -3.30
N GLN A 189 -10.49 -31.61 -4.28
CA GLN A 189 -10.30 -32.13 -5.66
C GLN A 189 -9.27 -33.27 -5.73
N ILE A 190 -8.25 -33.23 -4.86
CA ILE A 190 -7.29 -34.34 -4.76
C ILE A 190 -7.99 -35.57 -4.17
N LYS A 191 -8.80 -35.42 -3.12
CA LYS A 191 -9.56 -36.49 -2.50
C LYS A 191 -10.52 -37.16 -3.49
N GLU A 192 -11.32 -36.35 -4.20
CA GLU A 192 -12.23 -36.85 -5.24
C GLU A 192 -11.52 -37.70 -6.31
N LYS A 193 -10.40 -37.21 -6.83
CA LYS A 193 -9.61 -37.95 -7.86
C LYS A 193 -9.02 -39.27 -7.41
N PHE A 194 -8.97 -39.51 -6.10
CA PHE A 194 -8.45 -40.77 -5.54
C PHE A 194 -9.54 -41.69 -4.98
N MET A 195 -10.73 -41.18 -4.71
CA MET A 195 -11.86 -41.95 -4.20
C MET A 195 -12.83 -42.40 -5.30
N THR A 196 -12.66 -41.92 -6.53
CA THR A 196 -13.46 -42.28 -7.72
C THR A 196 -12.81 -43.44 -8.53
N ILE A 197 -11.88 -44.17 -7.94
CA ILE A 197 -11.31 -45.42 -8.45
C ILE A 197 -11.65 -46.52 -7.44
#